data_1d60387158700124c136c78123f1cdd4
#
_entry.id   1d60387158700124c136c78123f1cdd4
#
_cell.length_a   1.000
_cell.length_b   1.000
_cell.length_c   1.000
_cell.angle_alpha   90.00
_cell.angle_beta   90.00
_cell.angle_gamma   90.00
#
_symmetry.space_group_name_H-M   'P 1'
#
loop_
_entity.id
_entity.type
_entity.pdbx_description
1 polymer ?
#
loop_
_entity_poly.entity_id
_entity_poly.type
_entity_poly.pdbx_seq_one_letter_code
_entity_poly.pdbx_strand_id
1 'polypeptide(L)'
;MKQKILKLLGLATRAGLLVSGEDIVIDALQRKKAKIVFLGNDASSNTLDKFQKKCFFYKVELNTMFTSEELSNSIGRNRMVLAILDEGFHKSIKKCLGGVENEG
;
A
#
# COMPACT_ATOMS: atom_id res chain seq x y z
N MET A 1 6.86 -12.10 -8.11
CA MET A 1 6.13 -10.89 -8.13
C MET A 1 5.95 -10.28 -6.80
N LYS A 2 5.49 -11.04 -5.82
CA LYS A 2 5.30 -10.47 -4.50
C LYS A 2 6.60 -9.93 -3.93
N GLN A 3 7.69 -10.66 -4.09
CA GLN A 3 8.95 -10.21 -3.56
C GLN A 3 9.38 -8.87 -4.14
N LYS A 4 9.13 -8.66 -5.41
CA LYS A 4 9.52 -7.43 -6.05
C LYS A 4 8.71 -6.26 -5.51
N ILE A 5 7.42 -6.48 -5.25
CA ILE A 5 6.59 -5.44 -4.67
C ILE A 5 7.07 -5.09 -3.27
N LEU A 6 7.38 -6.10 -2.46
CA LEU A 6 7.88 -5.85 -1.10
C LEU A 6 9.18 -5.07 -1.14
N LYS A 7 10.04 -5.35 -2.11
CA LYS A 7 11.29 -4.61 -2.22
C LYS A 7 11.01 -3.16 -2.59
N LEU A 8 10.05 -2.91 -3.47
CA LEU A 8 9.68 -1.56 -3.83
C LEU A 8 9.12 -0.79 -2.63
N LEU A 9 8.37 -1.46 -1.76
CA LEU A 9 7.85 -0.81 -0.57
C LEU A 9 9.01 -0.40 0.35
N GLY A 10 10.01 -1.24 0.47
CA GLY A 10 11.18 -0.90 1.28
C GLY A 10 11.95 0.28 0.70
N LEU A 11 12.11 0.32 -0.62
CA LEU A 11 12.80 1.42 -1.27
C LEU A 11 12.01 2.72 -1.12
N ALA A 12 10.69 2.66 -1.24
CA ALA A 12 9.86 3.85 -1.08
C ALA A 12 9.95 4.38 0.34
N THR A 13 10.07 3.49 1.32
CA THR A 13 10.23 3.90 2.70
C THR A 13 11.52 4.69 2.88
N ARG A 14 12.62 4.18 2.32
CA ARG A 14 13.88 4.88 2.44
C ARG A 14 13.89 6.21 1.72
N ALA A 15 13.13 6.31 0.65
CA ALA A 15 13.04 7.54 -0.11
C ALA A 15 12.10 8.56 0.52
N GLY A 16 11.41 8.20 1.61
CA GLY A 16 10.45 9.12 2.23
C GLY A 16 9.17 9.26 1.45
N LEU A 17 8.86 8.27 0.60
CA LEU A 17 7.68 8.34 -0.25
C LEU A 17 6.61 7.33 0.13
N LEU A 18 6.65 6.84 1.36
CA LEU A 18 5.68 5.91 1.87
C LEU A 18 5.34 6.33 3.30
N VAL A 19 4.07 6.28 3.65
CA VAL A 19 3.66 6.54 5.04
C VAL A 19 2.96 5.29 5.56
N SER A 20 2.96 5.11 6.88
CA SER A 20 2.36 3.93 7.48
C SER A 20 1.65 4.30 8.77
N GLY A 21 0.69 3.46 9.16
CA GLY A 21 -0.13 3.68 10.34
C GLY A 21 -1.50 4.18 9.94
N GLU A 22 -2.52 3.78 10.70
CA GLU A 22 -3.89 4.10 10.32
C GLU A 22 -4.18 5.57 10.16
N ASP A 23 -3.87 6.37 11.18
CA ASP A 23 -4.21 7.79 11.12
C ASP A 23 -3.45 8.50 10.02
N ILE A 24 -2.20 8.16 9.82
CA ILE A 24 -1.38 8.83 8.81
C ILE A 24 -1.84 8.45 7.41
N VAL A 25 -2.21 7.19 7.21
CA VAL A 25 -2.69 6.76 5.90
C VAL A 25 -4.05 7.41 5.60
N ILE A 26 -4.93 7.52 6.61
CA ILE A 26 -6.21 8.17 6.40
C ILE A 26 -6.00 9.65 6.06
N ASP A 27 -5.04 10.30 6.73
CA ASP A 27 -4.73 11.69 6.42
C ASP A 27 -4.23 11.81 4.98
N ALA A 28 -3.39 10.89 4.54
CA ALA A 28 -2.89 10.91 3.16
C ALA A 28 -4.03 10.72 2.15
N LEU A 29 -5.01 9.87 2.49
CA LEU A 29 -6.17 9.70 1.64
C LEU A 29 -6.99 11.00 1.56
N GLN A 30 -7.21 11.63 2.71
CA GLN A 30 -7.98 12.86 2.76
C GLN A 30 -7.30 13.99 1.99
N ARG A 31 -5.98 14.03 2.02
CA ARG A 31 -5.23 15.06 1.31
C ARG A 31 -5.00 14.69 -0.15
N LYS A 32 -5.52 13.55 -0.56
CA LYS A 32 -5.40 13.07 -1.94
C LYS A 32 -3.95 12.86 -2.35
N LYS A 33 -3.12 12.45 -1.40
CA LYS A 33 -1.72 12.17 -1.68
C LYS A 33 -1.44 10.68 -1.80
N ALA A 34 -2.31 9.83 -1.27
CA ALA A 34 -2.10 8.38 -1.33
C ALA A 34 -2.40 7.88 -2.74
N LYS A 35 -1.47 7.13 -3.32
CA LYS A 35 -1.65 6.58 -4.66
C LYS A 35 -2.17 5.14 -4.63
N ILE A 36 -1.73 4.36 -3.64
CA ILE A 36 -2.22 3.01 -3.44
C ILE A 36 -2.01 2.70 -1.97
N VAL A 37 -2.95 1.97 -1.38
CA VAL A 37 -2.87 1.59 0.03
C VAL A 37 -2.70 0.09 0.14
N PHE A 38 -1.80 -0.35 1.03
CA PHE A 38 -1.63 -1.76 1.33
C PHE A 38 -2.08 -2.00 2.77
N LEU A 39 -2.92 -3.00 2.97
CA LEU A 39 -3.41 -3.34 4.29
C LEU A 39 -3.21 -4.81 4.51
N GLY A 40 -2.68 -5.19 5.66
CA GLY A 40 -2.47 -6.60 5.97
C GLY A 40 -3.78 -7.37 5.90
N ASN A 41 -3.76 -8.51 5.24
CA ASN A 41 -4.99 -9.29 5.08
C ASN A 41 -5.42 -9.94 6.38
N ASP A 42 -4.57 -9.89 7.41
CA ASP A 42 -4.91 -10.39 8.73
C ASP A 42 -5.44 -9.27 9.64
N ALA A 43 -5.76 -8.11 9.10
CA ALA A 43 -6.37 -7.04 9.88
C ALA A 43 -7.77 -7.47 10.30
N SER A 44 -8.30 -6.86 11.37
CA SER A 44 -9.63 -7.19 11.84
C SER A 44 -10.66 -6.83 10.78
N SER A 45 -11.82 -7.44 10.84
CA SER A 45 -12.85 -7.15 9.86
C SER A 45 -13.29 -5.70 9.94
N ASN A 46 -13.27 -5.08 11.12
CA ASN A 46 -13.60 -3.68 11.23
C ASN A 46 -12.59 -2.81 10.51
N THR A 47 -11.30 -3.11 10.63
CA THR A 47 -10.26 -2.35 9.97
C THR A 47 -10.33 -2.54 8.46
N LEU A 48 -10.54 -3.78 8.01
CA LEU A 48 -10.67 -4.05 6.59
C LEU A 48 -11.85 -3.27 6.01
N ASP A 49 -12.98 -3.29 6.68
CA ASP A 49 -14.16 -2.58 6.21
C ASP A 49 -13.91 -1.08 6.16
N LYS A 50 -13.26 -0.54 7.19
CA LYS A 50 -12.97 0.89 7.24
C LYS A 50 -12.13 1.32 6.04
N PHE A 51 -11.05 0.60 5.75
CA PHE A 51 -10.18 0.99 4.65
C PHE A 51 -10.79 0.71 3.28
N GLN A 52 -11.62 -0.33 3.17
CA GLN A 52 -12.32 -0.57 1.93
C GLN A 52 -13.23 0.62 1.60
N LYS A 53 -13.96 1.11 2.60
CA LYS A 53 -14.86 2.23 2.37
C LYS A 53 -14.11 3.52 2.08
N LYS A 54 -13.04 3.79 2.82
CA LYS A 54 -12.29 5.02 2.60
C LYS A 54 -11.57 5.02 1.26
N CYS A 55 -10.96 3.91 0.91
CA CYS A 55 -10.26 3.84 -0.38
C CYS A 55 -11.25 3.94 -1.53
N PHE A 56 -12.43 3.35 -1.37
CA PHE A 56 -13.45 3.46 -2.40
C PHE A 56 -13.91 4.92 -2.53
N PHE A 57 -14.13 5.59 -1.41
CA PHE A 57 -14.57 6.98 -1.43
C PHE A 57 -13.55 7.88 -2.11
N TYR A 58 -12.27 7.70 -1.81
CA TYR A 58 -11.23 8.54 -2.39
C TYR A 58 -10.71 8.01 -3.72
N LYS A 59 -11.27 6.89 -4.19
CA LYS A 59 -10.91 6.28 -5.47
C LYS A 59 -9.45 5.89 -5.52
N VAL A 60 -8.96 5.29 -4.44
CA VAL A 60 -7.60 4.80 -4.33
C VAL A 60 -7.66 3.28 -4.21
N GLU A 61 -6.78 2.60 -4.90
CA GLU A 61 -6.74 1.15 -4.86
C GLU A 61 -6.30 0.65 -3.50
N LEU A 62 -6.99 -0.38 -2.98
CA LEU A 62 -6.61 -1.02 -1.74
C LEU A 62 -6.11 -2.42 -2.09
N ASN A 63 -4.90 -2.76 -1.64
CA ASN A 63 -4.32 -4.06 -1.90
C ASN A 63 -4.17 -4.83 -0.61
N THR A 64 -4.71 -6.04 -0.54
CA THR A 64 -4.62 -6.87 0.66
C THR A 64 -3.94 -8.20 0.38
N MET A 65 -2.98 -8.22 -0.55
CA MET A 65 -2.35 -9.48 -0.87
C MET A 65 -1.26 -9.92 0.11
N PHE A 66 -0.83 -9.04 1.00
CA PHE A 66 0.22 -9.36 1.95
C PHE A 66 -0.30 -9.41 3.37
N THR A 67 0.38 -10.17 4.24
CA THR A 67 0.07 -10.14 5.67
C THR A 67 0.72 -8.92 6.29
N SER A 68 0.30 -8.56 7.50
CA SER A 68 0.92 -7.44 8.19
C SER A 68 2.39 -7.72 8.49
N GLU A 69 2.74 -8.99 8.71
CA GLU A 69 4.13 -9.35 8.95
C GLU A 69 4.98 -9.09 7.71
N GLU A 70 4.47 -9.46 6.53
CA GLU A 70 5.20 -9.22 5.29
C GLU A 70 5.39 -7.72 5.06
N LEU A 71 4.34 -6.94 5.29
CA LEU A 71 4.44 -5.50 5.12
C LEU A 71 5.42 -4.90 6.12
N SER A 72 5.34 -5.33 7.37
CA SER A 72 6.22 -4.81 8.41
C SER A 72 7.68 -5.09 8.11
N ASN A 73 7.97 -6.31 7.67
CA ASN A 73 9.33 -6.67 7.34
C ASN A 73 9.86 -5.86 6.17
N SER A 74 9.01 -5.55 5.21
CA SER A 74 9.48 -4.83 4.04
C SER A 74 9.83 -3.38 4.34
N ILE A 75 9.14 -2.74 5.28
CA ILE A 75 9.41 -1.35 5.58
C ILE A 75 10.24 -1.14 6.85
N GLY A 76 10.53 -2.22 7.56
CA GLY A 76 11.39 -2.12 8.74
C GLY A 76 10.72 -1.61 9.99
N ARG A 77 9.40 -1.64 10.08
CA ARG A 77 8.69 -1.27 11.30
C ARG A 77 7.35 -1.98 11.37
N ASN A 78 6.87 -2.18 12.59
CA ASN A 78 5.65 -2.94 12.80
C ASN A 78 4.43 -2.13 12.44
N ARG A 79 3.90 -2.36 11.26
CA ARG A 79 2.72 -1.63 10.78
C ARG A 79 1.80 -2.57 10.04
N MET A 80 0.51 -2.26 10.06
CA MET A 80 -0.49 -3.08 9.41
C MET A 80 -0.99 -2.42 8.12
N VAL A 81 -0.84 -1.11 7.97
CA VAL A 81 -1.33 -0.40 6.79
C VAL A 81 -0.30 0.63 6.36
N LEU A 82 -0.17 0.79 5.06
CA LEU A 82 0.75 1.78 4.51
C LEU A 82 0.22 2.32 3.19
N ALA A 83 0.75 3.43 2.76
CA ALA A 83 0.35 4.06 1.51
C ALA A 83 1.56 4.60 0.78
N ILE A 84 1.56 4.43 -0.53
CA ILE A 84 2.60 4.97 -1.39
C ILE A 84 2.15 6.36 -1.81
N LEU A 85 3.04 7.33 -1.74
CA LEU A 85 2.73 8.71 -2.08
C LEU A 85 3.30 9.16 -3.42
N ASP A 86 4.08 8.33 -4.05
CA ASP A 86 4.79 8.71 -5.28
C ASP A 86 4.26 8.01 -6.50
N GLU A 87 4.08 8.77 -7.57
CA GLU A 87 3.53 8.22 -8.79
C GLU A 87 4.47 7.21 -9.44
N GLY A 88 5.78 7.44 -9.37
CA GLY A 88 6.76 6.51 -9.96
C GLY A 88 6.74 5.15 -9.30
N PHE A 89 6.73 5.12 -7.96
CA PHE A 89 6.64 3.86 -7.25
C PHE A 89 5.28 3.21 -7.50
N HIS A 90 4.22 4.01 -7.58
CA HIS A 90 2.89 3.47 -7.85
C HIS A 90 2.87 2.77 -9.22
N LYS A 91 3.45 3.41 -10.24
CA LYS A 91 3.49 2.81 -11.56
C LYS A 91 4.29 1.52 -11.58
N SER A 92 5.43 1.50 -10.88
CA SER A 92 6.25 0.29 -10.83
C SER A 92 5.50 -0.85 -10.14
N ILE A 93 4.78 -0.53 -9.05
CA ILE A 93 4.01 -1.53 -8.35
C ILE A 93 2.85 -2.02 -9.22
N LYS A 94 2.19 -1.12 -9.93
CA LYS A 94 1.09 -1.51 -10.79
C LYS A 94 1.56 -2.44 -11.90
N LYS A 95 2.76 -2.22 -12.42
CA LYS A 95 3.31 -3.12 -13.40
C LYS A 95 3.46 -4.50 -12.82
N CYS A 96 3.94 -4.62 -11.57
CA CYS A 96 4.09 -5.92 -10.94
C CYS A 96 2.73 -6.57 -10.71
N LEU A 97 1.72 -5.77 -10.33
CA LEU A 97 0.40 -6.32 -10.07
C LEU A 97 -0.31 -6.70 -11.36
N GLY A 98 -0.15 -5.89 -12.38
CA GLY A 98 -0.79 -6.15 -13.65
C GLY A 98 -0.21 -7.31 -14.38
N GLY A 99 0.93 -7.73 -13.99
CA GLY A 99 1.51 -8.87 -14.64
C GLY A 99 1.98 -8.49 -15.97
N VAL A 100 2.02 -9.49 -16.84
CA VAL A 100 2.55 -9.20 -18.08
C VAL A 100 1.56 -8.95 -19.05
N GLU A 101 0.38 -8.94 -18.66
CA GLU A 101 -0.57 -8.78 -19.66
C GLU A 101 -0.31 -7.58 -20.40
N ASN A 102 0.29 -6.61 -19.83
CA ASN A 102 0.43 -5.49 -20.59
C ASN A 102 1.45 -5.59 -21.54
N GLU A 103 2.30 -6.36 -21.43
CA GLU A 103 3.26 -6.35 -22.37
C GLU A 103 2.92 -7.08 -23.39
N GLY A 104 1.98 -7.70 -23.19
CA GLY A 104 1.61 -8.39 -24.39
C GLY A 104 1.61 -7.42 -25.36
#